data_a65775f0ce68b40016643161de744ac1
#
_entry.id   a65775f0ce68b40016643161de744ac1
#
_cell.length_a   1.000
_cell.length_b   1.000
_cell.length_c   1.000
_cell.angle_alpha   90.00
_cell.angle_beta   90.00
_cell.angle_gamma   90.00
#
_symmetry.space_group_name_H-M   'P 1'
#
loop_
_entity.id
_entity.type
_entity.pdbx_description
1 polymer ?
#
loop_
_entity_poly.entity_id
_entity_poly.type
_entity_poly.pdbx_seq_one_letter_code
_entity_poly.pdbx_strand_id
1 'polypeptide(L)'
;PGPLTICVSGTITLPAGMYDVTSDKSIVGVGSNAGITGGGFTIGLPASPVTTPPADAVHNVIIQNLTFRGASDDSINVQMFSHHVWIDHNDLAQGYDGLIDIKRGSSYVTVSWNHNHHHTKNMLLGHDDDNGAQDRGRLRTTYHHNYFDGSDQRNPRVRFAPVVHVYNNY
;
A
#
# COMPACT_ATOMS: atom_id res chain seq x y z
N PRO A 1 -9.25 -17.83 -6.60
CA PRO A 1 -9.59 -18.45 -5.32
C PRO A 1 -10.39 -17.46 -4.47
N GLY A 2 -11.39 -17.98 -3.72
CA GLY A 2 -12.28 -17.17 -2.88
C GLY A 2 -11.59 -16.49 -1.68
N PRO A 3 -12.37 -16.01 -0.71
CA PRO A 3 -11.84 -15.36 0.51
C PRO A 3 -10.83 -16.25 1.23
N LEU A 4 -9.72 -15.63 1.69
CA LEU A 4 -8.65 -16.37 2.37
C LEU A 4 -7.91 -15.49 3.36
N THR A 5 -7.68 -16.02 4.56
CA THR A 5 -6.72 -15.46 5.52
C THR A 5 -5.41 -16.24 5.42
N ILE A 6 -4.33 -15.53 5.13
CA ILE A 6 -2.97 -16.05 5.02
C ILE A 6 -2.20 -15.62 6.26
N CYS A 7 -1.86 -16.57 7.11
CA CYS A 7 -1.05 -16.33 8.30
C CYS A 7 0.43 -16.50 7.95
N VAL A 8 1.21 -15.44 8.15
CA VAL A 8 2.66 -15.43 7.94
C VAL A 8 3.36 -15.60 9.27
N SER A 9 4.19 -16.63 9.40
CA SER A 9 5.00 -16.86 10.60
C SER A 9 6.48 -16.88 10.20
N GLY A 10 7.29 -16.08 10.87
CA GLY A 10 8.69 -15.87 10.50
C GLY A 10 8.85 -15.00 9.25
N THR A 11 10.07 -14.89 8.76
CA THR A 11 10.40 -14.05 7.60
C THR A 11 10.39 -14.89 6.33
N ILE A 12 9.65 -14.41 5.32
CA ILE A 12 9.62 -14.99 3.97
C ILE A 12 10.49 -14.13 3.06
N THR A 13 11.51 -14.73 2.46
CA THR A 13 12.32 -14.07 1.43
C THR A 13 11.72 -14.36 0.06
N LEU A 14 11.27 -13.30 -0.60
CA LEU A 14 10.77 -13.38 -1.97
C LEU A 14 11.86 -12.96 -2.95
N PRO A 15 11.95 -13.57 -4.14
CA PRO A 15 12.71 -13.00 -5.24
C PRO A 15 12.31 -11.55 -5.52
N ALA A 16 13.22 -10.79 -6.14
CA ALA A 16 12.92 -9.42 -6.55
C ALA A 16 11.69 -9.38 -7.48
N GLY A 17 10.74 -8.52 -7.18
CA GLY A 17 9.49 -8.36 -7.93
C GLY A 17 8.34 -7.89 -7.08
N MET A 18 7.23 -7.56 -7.75
CA MET A 18 5.96 -7.24 -7.12
C MET A 18 4.99 -8.41 -7.28
N TYR A 19 4.37 -8.82 -6.19
CA TYR A 19 3.52 -10.00 -6.12
C TYR A 19 2.06 -9.58 -5.98
N ASP A 20 1.20 -10.06 -6.87
CA ASP A 20 -0.20 -9.66 -6.94
C ASP A 20 -1.02 -10.24 -5.78
N VAL A 21 -1.74 -9.37 -5.10
CA VAL A 21 -2.75 -9.72 -4.10
C VAL A 21 -4.13 -9.48 -4.70
N THR A 22 -4.92 -10.54 -4.80
CA THR A 22 -6.28 -10.50 -5.34
C THR A 22 -7.32 -10.15 -4.27
N SER A 23 -8.58 -9.93 -4.68
CA SER A 23 -9.68 -9.58 -3.77
C SER A 23 -9.89 -10.59 -2.64
N ASP A 24 -10.48 -10.13 -1.55
CA ASP A 24 -10.90 -10.94 -0.40
C ASP A 24 -9.74 -11.69 0.27
N LYS A 25 -8.63 -10.98 0.47
CA LYS A 25 -7.44 -11.54 1.15
C LYS A 25 -7.08 -10.75 2.40
N SER A 26 -6.81 -11.48 3.46
CA SER A 26 -6.13 -10.96 4.64
C SER A 26 -4.76 -11.62 4.76
N ILE A 27 -3.68 -10.85 4.70
CA ILE A 27 -2.31 -11.33 4.93
C ILE A 27 -1.87 -10.79 6.27
N VAL A 28 -1.74 -11.67 7.25
CA VAL A 28 -1.57 -11.28 8.66
C VAL A 28 -0.35 -11.96 9.26
N GLY A 29 0.53 -11.15 9.80
CA GLY A 29 1.70 -11.65 10.54
C GLY A 29 1.31 -12.25 11.88
N VAL A 30 1.89 -13.40 12.21
CA VAL A 30 1.71 -14.11 13.47
C VAL A 30 3.00 -14.05 14.27
N GLY A 31 2.90 -13.55 15.49
CA GLY A 31 4.07 -13.32 16.35
C GLY A 31 4.81 -12.03 16.01
N SER A 32 6.01 -11.88 16.51
CA SER A 32 6.81 -10.64 16.44
C SER A 32 7.84 -10.62 15.31
N ASN A 33 8.01 -11.71 14.57
CA ASN A 33 9.04 -11.88 13.55
C ASN A 33 8.48 -12.16 12.14
N ALA A 34 7.18 -11.98 11.96
CA ALA A 34 6.54 -12.17 10.67
C ALA A 34 6.95 -11.05 9.70
N GLY A 35 7.41 -11.41 8.51
CA GLY A 35 7.86 -10.40 7.57
C GLY A 35 8.10 -10.91 6.16
N ILE A 36 8.24 -9.94 5.26
CA ILE A 36 8.53 -10.14 3.84
C ILE A 36 9.82 -9.39 3.52
N THR A 37 10.73 -10.03 2.81
CA THR A 37 11.98 -9.40 2.35
C THR A 37 12.19 -9.63 0.86
N GLY A 38 12.80 -8.66 0.16
CA GLY A 38 13.23 -8.75 -1.23
C GLY A 38 12.17 -8.40 -2.26
N GLY A 39 10.93 -8.82 -2.09
CA GLY A 39 9.79 -8.46 -2.94
C GLY A 39 8.79 -7.55 -2.25
N GLY A 40 7.85 -6.99 -3.01
CA GLY A 40 6.73 -6.19 -2.52
C GLY A 40 5.38 -6.76 -2.97
N PHE A 41 4.29 -6.14 -2.53
CA PHE A 41 2.93 -6.54 -2.89
C PHE A 41 2.25 -5.50 -3.78
N THR A 42 1.59 -5.96 -4.83
CA THR A 42 0.66 -5.16 -5.62
C THR A 42 -0.77 -5.59 -5.33
N ILE A 43 -1.58 -4.68 -4.77
CA ILE A 43 -3.02 -4.84 -4.61
C ILE A 43 -3.68 -4.15 -5.80
N GLY A 44 -3.99 -4.90 -6.84
CA GLY A 44 -4.56 -4.31 -8.06
C GLY A 44 -4.31 -5.10 -9.32
N LEU A 45 -5.01 -4.69 -10.37
CA LEU A 45 -4.81 -5.20 -11.71
C LEU A 45 -3.53 -4.61 -12.34
N PRO A 46 -3.01 -5.19 -13.42
CA PRO A 46 -1.93 -4.59 -14.19
C PRO A 46 -2.23 -3.16 -14.61
N ALA A 47 -1.23 -2.29 -14.54
CA ALA A 47 -1.38 -0.87 -14.84
C ALA A 47 -1.91 -0.62 -16.26
N SER A 48 -2.93 0.24 -16.37
CA SER A 48 -3.61 0.56 -17.63
C SER A 48 -4.09 2.02 -17.60
N PRO A 49 -4.21 2.69 -18.75
CA PRO A 49 -4.68 4.07 -18.84
C PRO A 49 -6.21 4.22 -18.77
N VAL A 50 -6.96 3.14 -18.53
CA VAL A 50 -8.42 3.20 -18.43
C VAL A 50 -8.88 4.17 -17.35
N THR A 51 -9.93 4.94 -17.63
CA THR A 51 -10.49 5.93 -16.71
C THR A 51 -11.78 5.48 -16.01
N THR A 52 -12.32 4.34 -16.45
CA THR A 52 -13.50 3.71 -15.83
C THR A 52 -13.05 2.53 -14.97
N PRO A 53 -13.54 2.40 -13.73
CA PRO A 53 -13.22 1.26 -12.91
C PRO A 53 -13.57 -0.06 -13.58
N PRO A 54 -12.63 -1.01 -13.70
CA PRO A 54 -12.91 -2.37 -14.16
C PRO A 54 -13.89 -3.08 -13.19
N ALA A 55 -14.73 -3.95 -13.73
CA ALA A 55 -15.68 -4.72 -12.92
C ALA A 55 -15.00 -5.69 -11.94
N ASP A 56 -13.78 -6.09 -12.24
CA ASP A 56 -12.91 -6.97 -11.45
C ASP A 56 -11.83 -6.22 -10.65
N ALA A 57 -12.01 -4.91 -10.44
CA ALA A 57 -11.11 -4.12 -9.57
C ALA A 57 -10.93 -4.82 -8.21
N VAL A 58 -9.68 -4.92 -7.77
CA VAL A 58 -9.34 -5.63 -6.53
C VAL A 58 -9.94 -4.92 -5.32
N HIS A 59 -10.48 -5.69 -4.39
CA HIS A 59 -11.16 -5.13 -3.21
C HIS A 59 -11.08 -6.04 -1.99
N ASN A 60 -11.37 -5.45 -0.83
CA ASN A 60 -11.46 -6.17 0.44
C ASN A 60 -10.15 -6.89 0.77
N VAL A 61 -9.07 -6.10 0.95
CA VAL A 61 -7.73 -6.62 1.26
C VAL A 61 -7.24 -6.04 2.58
N ILE A 62 -6.66 -6.87 3.41
CA ILE A 62 -6.01 -6.49 4.67
C ILE A 62 -4.55 -6.95 4.65
N ILE A 63 -3.62 -6.04 4.95
CA ILE A 63 -2.19 -6.34 5.18
C ILE A 63 -1.86 -5.87 6.59
N GLN A 64 -1.55 -6.79 7.48
CA GLN A 64 -1.44 -6.45 8.89
C GLN A 64 -0.30 -7.20 9.60
N ASN A 65 0.35 -6.49 10.54
CA ASN A 65 1.33 -7.04 11.47
C ASN A 65 2.53 -7.72 10.78
N LEU A 66 3.05 -7.10 9.73
CA LEU A 66 4.19 -7.60 8.96
C LEU A 66 5.34 -6.61 8.95
N THR A 67 6.57 -7.11 8.90
CA THR A 67 7.73 -6.30 8.54
C THR A 67 7.97 -6.39 7.04
N PHE A 68 8.36 -5.26 6.41
CA PHE A 68 8.78 -5.22 5.00
C PHE A 68 10.18 -4.64 4.91
N ARG A 69 11.09 -5.35 4.25
CA ARG A 69 12.49 -4.93 4.06
C ARG A 69 13.00 -5.25 2.66
N GLY A 70 13.72 -4.31 2.08
CA GLY A 70 14.44 -4.54 0.84
C GLY A 70 13.55 -4.88 -0.35
N ALA A 71 12.34 -4.34 -0.41
CA ALA A 71 11.48 -4.50 -1.58
C ALA A 71 12.18 -3.94 -2.82
N SER A 72 12.07 -4.63 -3.95
CA SER A 72 12.74 -4.25 -5.19
C SER A 72 12.06 -3.10 -5.94
N ASP A 73 10.91 -2.66 -5.48
CA ASP A 73 10.13 -1.49 -5.90
C ASP A 73 9.42 -0.95 -4.66
N ASP A 74 8.12 -0.68 -4.69
CA ASP A 74 7.33 -0.35 -3.51
C ASP A 74 7.22 -1.56 -2.56
N SER A 75 7.13 -1.33 -1.26
CA SER A 75 6.81 -2.43 -0.34
C SER A 75 5.36 -2.88 -0.49
N ILE A 76 4.43 -1.91 -0.57
CA ILE A 76 3.01 -2.16 -0.84
C ILE A 76 2.51 -1.12 -1.85
N ASN A 77 1.96 -1.57 -2.97
CA ASN A 77 1.37 -0.76 -4.01
C ASN A 77 -0.12 -1.07 -4.15
N VAL A 78 -0.99 -0.05 -4.07
CA VAL A 78 -2.43 -0.17 -4.30
C VAL A 78 -2.78 0.59 -5.57
N GLN A 79 -3.28 -0.12 -6.59
CA GLN A 79 -3.50 0.47 -7.90
C GLN A 79 -4.75 -0.02 -8.62
N MET A 80 -5.06 0.63 -9.76
CA MET A 80 -6.10 0.23 -10.71
C MET A 80 -7.48 0.07 -10.07
N PHE A 81 -7.95 1.20 -9.48
CA PHE A 81 -9.27 1.32 -8.88
C PHE A 81 -9.53 0.36 -7.70
N SER A 82 -8.48 -0.21 -7.13
CA SER A 82 -8.62 -1.06 -5.95
C SER A 82 -9.25 -0.30 -4.79
N HIS A 83 -10.05 -0.98 -3.99
CA HIS A 83 -10.80 -0.30 -2.93
C HIS A 83 -11.05 -1.18 -1.71
N HIS A 84 -11.42 -0.55 -0.60
CA HIS A 84 -11.64 -1.21 0.69
C HIS A 84 -10.39 -2.02 1.09
N VAL A 85 -9.27 -1.30 1.16
CA VAL A 85 -7.97 -1.86 1.56
C VAL A 85 -7.57 -1.29 2.91
N TRP A 86 -7.10 -2.15 3.78
CA TRP A 86 -6.58 -1.77 5.09
C TRP A 86 -5.14 -2.24 5.27
N ILE A 87 -4.23 -1.29 5.45
CA ILE A 87 -2.80 -1.52 5.69
C ILE A 87 -2.50 -1.04 7.10
N ASP A 88 -2.25 -1.97 8.01
CA ASP A 88 -2.33 -1.68 9.43
C ASP A 88 -1.26 -2.39 10.25
N HIS A 89 -0.67 -1.70 11.24
CA HIS A 89 0.33 -2.26 12.15
C HIS A 89 1.51 -2.95 11.45
N ASN A 90 1.99 -2.40 10.34
CA ASN A 90 3.18 -2.91 9.67
C ASN A 90 4.41 -2.06 10.01
N ASP A 91 5.57 -2.67 9.92
CA ASP A 91 6.86 -2.03 10.06
C ASP A 91 7.60 -2.06 8.71
N LEU A 92 7.75 -0.90 8.07
CA LEU A 92 8.24 -0.80 6.69
C LEU A 92 9.52 0.04 6.62
N ALA A 93 10.52 -0.49 5.95
CA ALA A 93 11.78 0.22 5.71
C ALA A 93 12.50 -0.32 4.46
N GLN A 94 13.41 0.50 3.90
CA GLN A 94 14.35 0.08 2.88
C GLN A 94 13.70 -0.48 1.60
N GLY A 95 12.60 0.12 1.15
CA GLY A 95 12.08 -0.11 -0.20
C GLY A 95 13.01 0.49 -1.25
N TYR A 96 12.85 0.12 -2.51
CA TYR A 96 13.60 0.74 -3.60
C TYR A 96 12.97 2.09 -4.01
N ASP A 97 11.63 2.16 -4.18
CA ASP A 97 10.92 3.41 -4.41
C ASP A 97 10.10 3.80 -3.16
N GLY A 98 8.82 3.55 -3.08
CA GLY A 98 7.99 3.90 -1.94
C GLY A 98 7.87 2.78 -0.90
N LEU A 99 7.30 3.11 0.26
CA LEU A 99 6.90 2.08 1.22
C LEU A 99 5.44 1.70 1.02
N ILE A 100 4.54 2.70 0.90
CA ILE A 100 3.11 2.45 0.62
C ILE A 100 2.65 3.47 -0.42
N ASP A 101 2.39 3.02 -1.63
CA ASP A 101 1.91 3.86 -2.71
C ASP A 101 0.47 3.52 -3.09
N ILE A 102 -0.38 4.55 -3.24
CA ILE A 102 -1.78 4.42 -3.64
C ILE A 102 -1.98 5.26 -4.90
N LYS A 103 -2.41 4.63 -5.98
CA LYS A 103 -2.42 5.26 -7.30
C LYS A 103 -3.52 4.71 -8.22
N ARG A 104 -3.67 5.34 -9.40
CA ARG A 104 -4.52 4.86 -10.51
C ARG A 104 -5.97 4.62 -10.09
N GLY A 105 -6.59 5.66 -9.50
CA GLY A 105 -8.01 5.67 -9.17
C GLY A 105 -8.42 4.86 -7.95
N SER A 106 -7.49 4.25 -7.22
CA SER A 106 -7.80 3.48 -6.00
C SER A 106 -8.42 4.37 -4.92
N SER A 107 -9.32 3.82 -4.11
CA SER A 107 -10.07 4.61 -3.13
C SER A 107 -10.49 3.77 -1.91
N TYR A 108 -10.94 4.44 -0.86
CA TYR A 108 -11.38 3.78 0.38
C TYR A 108 -10.27 2.91 0.97
N VAL A 109 -9.07 3.50 1.05
CA VAL A 109 -7.90 2.89 1.64
C VAL A 109 -7.67 3.50 3.02
N THR A 110 -7.42 2.68 4.01
CA THR A 110 -6.98 3.10 5.34
C THR A 110 -5.56 2.61 5.58
N VAL A 111 -4.69 3.54 5.94
CA VAL A 111 -3.29 3.28 6.30
C VAL A 111 -3.12 3.72 7.75
N SER A 112 -2.93 2.78 8.66
CA SER A 112 -2.98 3.08 10.09
C SER A 112 -1.95 2.31 10.90
N TRP A 113 -1.44 2.96 11.95
CA TRP A 113 -0.54 2.36 12.91
C TRP A 113 0.72 1.72 12.31
N ASN A 114 1.13 2.15 11.11
CA ASN A 114 2.36 1.66 10.51
C ASN A 114 3.56 2.47 11.00
N HIS A 115 4.67 1.80 11.20
CA HIS A 115 5.97 2.43 11.43
C HIS A 115 6.75 2.43 10.12
N ASN A 116 6.89 3.61 9.52
CA ASN A 116 7.63 3.84 8.29
C ASN A 116 8.94 4.52 8.63
N HIS A 117 10.06 3.86 8.40
CA HIS A 117 11.33 4.38 8.90
C HIS A 117 12.53 4.11 7.99
N HIS A 118 13.60 4.89 8.21
CA HIS A 118 14.89 4.75 7.52
C HIS A 118 14.73 4.62 6.00
N HIS A 119 13.84 5.44 5.44
CA HIS A 119 13.57 5.46 4.01
C HIS A 119 13.14 6.85 3.55
N THR A 120 13.66 7.29 2.40
CA THR A 120 13.45 8.66 1.91
C THR A 120 12.01 8.91 1.47
N LYS A 121 11.36 7.94 0.79
CA LYS A 121 10.07 8.09 0.14
C LYS A 121 9.02 7.19 0.82
N ASN A 122 8.17 7.73 1.70
CA ASN A 122 7.25 6.89 2.46
C ASN A 122 5.96 6.53 1.73
N MET A 123 5.03 7.49 1.61
CA MET A 123 3.65 7.21 1.16
C MET A 123 3.24 8.16 0.04
N LEU A 124 2.95 7.63 -1.12
CA LEU A 124 2.48 8.38 -2.27
C LEU A 124 0.98 8.17 -2.49
N LEU A 125 0.24 9.26 -2.70
CA LEU A 125 -1.16 9.24 -3.12
C LEU A 125 -1.28 9.97 -4.46
N GLY A 126 -1.43 9.21 -5.55
CA GLY A 126 -1.36 9.74 -6.92
C GLY A 126 0.08 9.85 -7.43
N HIS A 127 0.42 9.04 -8.44
CA HIS A 127 1.82 8.80 -8.84
C HIS A 127 2.37 9.77 -9.89
N ASP A 128 1.50 10.41 -10.69
CA ASP A 128 1.91 11.21 -11.84
C ASP A 128 1.03 12.46 -11.96
N ASP A 129 1.63 13.60 -12.28
CA ASP A 129 0.92 14.87 -12.46
C ASP A 129 0.00 14.85 -13.69
N ASP A 130 0.27 13.98 -14.67
CA ASP A 130 -0.53 13.80 -15.87
C ASP A 130 -1.66 12.76 -15.73
N ASN A 131 -1.74 12.04 -14.60
CA ASN A 131 -2.74 10.99 -14.37
C ASN A 131 -4.11 11.51 -13.89
N GLY A 132 -4.37 12.79 -14.01
CA GLY A 132 -5.60 13.41 -13.50
C GLY A 132 -6.89 12.82 -14.07
N ALA A 133 -6.91 12.34 -15.32
CA ALA A 133 -8.09 11.71 -15.91
C ALA A 133 -8.53 10.43 -15.17
N GLN A 134 -7.58 9.67 -14.65
CA GLN A 134 -7.83 8.44 -13.88
C GLN A 134 -8.06 8.73 -12.39
N ASP A 135 -7.40 9.75 -11.83
CA ASP A 135 -7.30 9.96 -10.39
C ASP A 135 -8.30 10.99 -9.83
N ARG A 136 -8.71 12.01 -10.63
CA ARG A 136 -9.63 13.06 -10.14
C ARG A 136 -10.95 12.49 -9.64
N GLY A 137 -11.40 12.95 -8.46
CA GLY A 137 -12.63 12.47 -7.82
C GLY A 137 -12.48 11.13 -7.07
N ARG A 138 -11.30 10.52 -7.15
CA ARG A 138 -10.94 9.24 -6.52
C ARG A 138 -9.82 9.45 -5.48
N LEU A 139 -9.08 8.43 -5.12
CA LEU A 139 -7.96 8.47 -4.18
C LEU A 139 -8.37 8.87 -2.74
N ARG A 140 -9.61 8.55 -2.34
CA ARG A 140 -10.08 8.80 -0.97
C ARG A 140 -9.35 7.89 0.00
N THR A 141 -8.54 8.47 0.86
CA THR A 141 -7.63 7.73 1.74
C THR A 141 -7.61 8.35 3.13
N THR A 142 -7.49 7.50 4.13
CA THR A 142 -7.27 7.91 5.52
C THR A 142 -5.90 7.42 5.98
N TYR A 143 -5.08 8.34 6.50
CA TYR A 143 -3.80 8.06 7.14
C TYR A 143 -3.87 8.47 8.60
N HIS A 144 -3.79 7.50 9.53
CA HIS A 144 -3.87 7.84 10.94
C HIS A 144 -2.97 6.98 11.82
N HIS A 145 -2.47 7.59 12.88
CA HIS A 145 -1.64 6.94 13.88
C HIS A 145 -0.39 6.25 13.28
N ASN A 146 0.09 6.71 12.12
CA ASN A 146 1.34 6.21 11.58
C ASN A 146 2.52 6.97 12.20
N TYR A 147 3.65 6.30 12.29
CA TYR A 147 4.90 6.88 12.73
C TYR A 147 5.87 6.97 11.54
N PHE A 148 6.28 8.21 11.21
CA PHE A 148 7.25 8.51 10.16
C PHE A 148 8.59 8.84 10.82
N ASP A 149 9.53 7.92 10.78
CA ASP A 149 10.80 8.03 11.48
C ASP A 149 11.98 8.04 10.49
N GLY A 150 12.75 9.13 10.48
CA GLY A 150 13.88 9.28 9.57
C GLY A 150 13.46 9.26 8.10
N SER A 151 12.41 9.99 7.76
CA SER A 151 11.86 10.09 6.41
C SER A 151 11.93 11.52 5.88
N ASP A 152 12.41 11.68 4.65
CA ASP A 152 12.59 13.01 4.05
C ASP A 152 11.31 13.51 3.37
N GLN A 153 10.52 12.63 2.75
CA GLN A 153 9.40 13.03 1.91
C GLN A 153 8.28 11.99 1.80
N ARG A 154 7.15 12.41 1.24
CA ARG A 154 5.94 11.61 1.06
C ARG A 154 5.34 11.13 2.39
N ASN A 155 5.03 12.08 3.30
CA ASN A 155 4.48 11.79 4.64
C ASN A 155 3.02 12.29 4.85
N PRO A 156 2.01 12.02 3.98
CA PRO A 156 2.05 11.52 2.60
C PRO A 156 2.27 12.63 1.55
N ARG A 157 2.66 12.30 0.32
CA ARG A 157 2.58 13.19 -0.84
C ARG A 157 1.27 12.95 -1.59
N VAL A 158 0.46 13.98 -1.76
CA VAL A 158 -0.93 13.86 -2.26
C VAL A 158 -1.10 14.59 -3.60
N ARG A 159 -1.75 13.92 -4.56
CA ARG A 159 -2.25 14.48 -5.82
C ARG A 159 -3.71 14.12 -6.05
N PHE A 160 -4.48 15.02 -6.66
CA PHE A 160 -5.84 14.82 -7.18
C PHE A 160 -6.92 14.33 -6.20
N ALA A 161 -6.58 13.86 -5.02
CA ALA A 161 -7.55 13.34 -4.07
C ALA A 161 -8.54 14.43 -3.61
N PRO A 162 -9.86 14.21 -3.71
CA PRO A 162 -10.85 15.20 -3.30
C PRO A 162 -10.98 15.31 -1.79
N VAL A 163 -10.70 14.22 -1.09
CA VAL A 163 -10.74 14.15 0.38
C VAL A 163 -9.66 13.18 0.85
N VAL A 164 -8.80 13.65 1.74
CA VAL A 164 -7.80 12.84 2.46
C VAL A 164 -7.91 13.20 3.93
N HIS A 165 -8.03 12.19 4.77
CA HIS A 165 -7.93 12.38 6.21
C HIS A 165 -6.51 12.06 6.66
N VAL A 166 -5.87 13.02 7.31
CA VAL A 166 -4.51 12.85 7.88
C VAL A 166 -4.57 13.34 9.33
N TYR A 167 -4.51 12.43 10.28
CA TYR A 167 -4.61 12.80 11.69
C TYR A 167 -3.86 11.84 12.61
N ASN A 168 -3.41 12.36 13.75
CA ASN A 168 -2.71 11.62 14.79
C ASN A 168 -1.49 10.83 14.28
N ASN A 169 -0.84 11.28 13.21
CA ASN A 169 0.44 10.73 12.78
C ASN A 169 1.58 11.47 13.51
N TYR A 170 2.68 10.78 13.70
CA TYR A 170 3.87 11.30 14.38
C TYR A 170 5.10 11.25 13.47
#